data_69f333353ed54c6c9c491cd6cdeafde8
#
_entry.id   69f333353ed54c6c9c491cd6cdeafde8
#
_cell.length_a   1.000
_cell.length_b   1.000
_cell.length_c   1.000
_cell.angle_alpha   90.00
_cell.angle_beta   90.00
_cell.angle_gamma   90.00
#
_symmetry.space_group_name_H-M   'P 1'
#
loop_
_entity.id
_entity.type
_entity.pdbx_description
1 polymer ?
#
loop_
_entity_poly.entity_id
_entity_poly.type
_entity_poly.pdbx_seq_one_letter_code
_entity_poly.pdbx_strand_id
1 'polypeptide(L)'
;AVYGTPQRSSIGFDVRRMNMLLAVLEKRVGFKLGQKDVFLNIAGGIKVNDPGIDLAVISAILSSSLDIAVDRTVCMTGEVGLSGEIRPVSRIEQRIAESAKLGFERIIIPQNNMHGLKNRKFGIDLIPVTRVDEAFKQLFG
;
A
#
# COMPACT_ATOMS: atom_id res chain seq x y z
N ALA A 1 -22.74 1.08 -0.09
CA ALA A 1 -23.91 1.97 -0.22
C ALA A 1 -25.16 1.30 0.29
N VAL A 2 -25.99 2.03 0.98
CA VAL A 2 -27.29 1.53 1.45
C VAL A 2 -28.32 1.59 0.33
N TYR A 3 -28.22 2.63 -0.50
CA TYR A 3 -29.14 2.85 -1.63
C TYR A 3 -28.36 3.20 -2.87
N GLY A 4 -28.73 2.58 -4.00
CA GLY A 4 -28.18 2.92 -5.31
C GLY A 4 -26.73 2.51 -5.51
N THR A 5 -26.02 3.30 -6.33
CA THR A 5 -24.64 3.02 -6.69
C THR A 5 -23.67 3.41 -5.58
N PRO A 6 -22.71 2.54 -5.22
CA PRO A 6 -21.68 2.88 -4.24
C PRO A 6 -20.88 4.11 -4.67
N GLN A 7 -20.59 4.99 -3.71
CA GLN A 7 -19.80 6.20 -3.96
C GLN A 7 -18.32 5.90 -3.86
N ARG A 8 -17.56 6.43 -4.80
CA ARG A 8 -16.11 6.32 -4.86
C ARG A 8 -15.54 7.72 -5.02
N SER A 9 -14.74 8.16 -4.07
CA SER A 9 -14.18 9.51 -4.07
C SER A 9 -12.76 9.49 -3.53
N SER A 10 -11.91 10.34 -4.12
CA SER A 10 -10.51 10.41 -3.73
C SER A 10 -10.01 11.86 -3.82
N ILE A 11 -9.26 12.29 -2.82
CA ILE A 11 -8.58 13.59 -2.79
C ILE A 11 -7.07 13.33 -2.68
N GLY A 12 -6.31 13.85 -3.63
CA GLY A 12 -4.85 13.71 -3.66
C GLY A 12 -4.33 12.42 -4.29
N PHE A 13 -5.22 11.49 -4.63
CA PHE A 13 -4.89 10.24 -5.29
C PHE A 13 -5.85 10.01 -6.45
N ASP A 14 -5.36 9.47 -7.57
CA ASP A 14 -6.18 9.24 -8.76
C ASP A 14 -7.30 8.25 -8.45
N VAL A 15 -8.54 8.67 -8.69
CA VAL A 15 -9.71 7.83 -8.41
C VAL A 15 -9.74 6.57 -9.27
N ARG A 16 -9.24 6.62 -10.50
CA ARG A 16 -9.15 5.44 -11.37
C ARG A 16 -8.18 4.42 -10.81
N ARG A 17 -7.06 4.89 -10.26
CA ARG A 17 -6.10 4.02 -9.61
C ARG A 17 -6.68 3.43 -8.32
N MET A 18 -7.40 4.22 -7.54
CA MET A 18 -8.13 3.72 -6.38
C MET A 18 -9.10 2.60 -6.77
N ASN A 19 -9.86 2.78 -7.83
CA ASN A 19 -10.80 1.76 -8.32
C ASN A 19 -10.07 0.49 -8.75
N MET A 20 -8.90 0.62 -9.35
CA MET A 20 -8.06 -0.53 -9.69
C MET A 20 -7.62 -1.29 -8.44
N LEU A 21 -7.20 -0.58 -7.41
CA LEU A 21 -6.81 -1.20 -6.14
C LEU A 21 -7.99 -1.90 -5.45
N LEU A 22 -9.18 -1.32 -5.52
CA LEU A 22 -10.40 -1.96 -5.01
C LEU A 22 -10.70 -3.25 -5.77
N ALA A 23 -10.52 -3.26 -7.09
CA ALA A 23 -10.70 -4.45 -7.91
C ALA A 23 -9.68 -5.54 -7.53
N VAL A 24 -8.44 -5.18 -7.21
CA VAL A 24 -7.43 -6.13 -6.73
C VAL A 24 -7.89 -6.77 -5.42
N LEU A 25 -8.40 -5.98 -4.48
CA LEU A 25 -8.90 -6.50 -3.21
C LEU A 25 -10.04 -7.49 -3.41
N GLU A 26 -10.99 -7.18 -4.29
CA GLU A 26 -12.12 -8.07 -4.55
C GLU A 26 -11.71 -9.35 -5.27
N LYS A 27 -10.94 -9.22 -6.35
CA LYS A 27 -10.66 -10.35 -7.25
C LYS A 27 -9.49 -11.20 -6.81
N ARG A 28 -8.49 -10.62 -6.17
CA ARG A 28 -7.24 -11.34 -5.85
C ARG A 28 -7.12 -11.69 -4.38
N VAL A 29 -7.83 -10.98 -3.52
CA VAL A 29 -7.76 -11.18 -2.06
C VAL A 29 -9.10 -11.66 -1.50
N GLY A 30 -10.19 -11.47 -2.24
CA GLY A 30 -11.50 -11.98 -1.88
C GLY A 30 -12.33 -11.07 -0.98
N PHE A 31 -11.96 -9.81 -0.85
CA PHE A 31 -12.75 -8.85 -0.07
C PHE A 31 -13.85 -8.24 -0.91
N LYS A 32 -15.07 -8.27 -0.39
CA LYS A 32 -16.26 -7.76 -1.08
C LYS A 32 -16.47 -6.29 -0.73
N LEU A 33 -16.08 -5.41 -1.65
CA LEU A 33 -16.20 -3.97 -1.48
C LEU A 33 -17.20 -3.33 -2.46
N GLY A 34 -17.83 -4.12 -3.31
CA GLY A 34 -18.69 -3.62 -4.40
C GLY A 34 -19.86 -2.79 -3.93
N GLN A 35 -20.39 -3.06 -2.73
CA GLN A 35 -21.53 -2.34 -2.17
C GLN A 35 -21.14 -1.27 -1.15
N LYS A 36 -19.84 -1.08 -0.91
CA LYS A 36 -19.35 -0.12 0.08
C LYS A 36 -18.99 1.19 -0.59
N ASP A 37 -19.31 2.30 0.09
CA ASP A 37 -18.79 3.61 -0.26
C ASP A 37 -17.33 3.69 0.17
N VAL A 38 -16.49 4.28 -0.67
CA VAL A 38 -15.06 4.43 -0.38
C VAL A 38 -14.65 5.88 -0.58
N PHE A 39 -14.08 6.47 0.45
CA PHE A 39 -13.57 7.84 0.43
C PHE A 39 -12.11 7.82 0.85
N LEU A 40 -11.23 8.31 -0.03
CA LEU A 40 -9.80 8.36 0.19
C LEU A 40 -9.32 9.80 0.22
N ASN A 41 -8.54 10.15 1.22
CA ASN A 41 -7.97 11.48 1.34
C ASN A 41 -6.48 11.40 1.70
N ILE A 42 -5.65 12.02 0.89
CA ILE A 42 -4.24 12.19 1.23
C ILE A 42 -4.12 13.36 2.21
N ALA A 43 -3.53 13.12 3.37
CA ALA A 43 -3.41 14.10 4.43
C ALA A 43 -2.74 15.39 3.92
N GLY A 44 -3.30 16.54 4.33
CA GLY A 44 -2.81 17.84 3.88
C GLY A 44 -3.29 18.28 2.50
N GLY A 45 -4.13 17.48 1.84
CA GLY A 45 -4.66 17.81 0.50
C GLY A 45 -3.60 17.79 -0.60
N ILE A 46 -2.46 17.18 -0.36
CA ILE A 46 -1.37 17.10 -1.33
C ILE A 46 -1.73 16.08 -2.41
N LYS A 47 -1.50 16.45 -3.67
CA LYS A 47 -1.66 15.53 -4.78
C LYS A 47 -0.43 14.65 -4.92
N VAL A 48 -0.59 13.33 -4.88
CA VAL A 48 0.50 12.37 -5.00
C VAL A 48 0.38 11.60 -6.31
N ASN A 49 1.44 11.63 -7.11
CA ASN A 49 1.52 10.94 -8.39
C ASN A 49 2.51 9.76 -8.38
N ASP A 50 3.09 9.44 -7.23
CA ASP A 50 4.05 8.36 -7.10
C ASP A 50 3.31 7.02 -7.00
N PRO A 51 3.47 6.10 -7.98
CA PRO A 51 2.83 4.78 -7.90
C PRO A 51 3.37 3.94 -6.74
N GLY A 52 4.51 4.29 -6.19
CA GLY A 52 5.09 3.59 -5.03
C GLY A 52 4.24 3.69 -3.76
N ILE A 53 3.22 4.54 -3.71
CA ILE A 53 2.31 4.62 -2.57
C ILE A 53 1.13 3.63 -2.67
N ASP A 54 0.98 2.91 -3.77
CA ASP A 54 -0.15 1.99 -3.96
C ASP A 54 -0.31 1.01 -2.81
N LEU A 55 0.78 0.42 -2.37
CA LEU A 55 0.72 -0.57 -1.29
C LEU A 55 0.20 0.05 0.00
N ALA A 56 0.61 1.26 0.33
CA ALA A 56 0.12 1.97 1.50
C ALA A 56 -1.38 2.30 1.37
N VAL A 57 -1.82 2.70 0.18
CA VAL A 57 -3.22 3.03 -0.09
C VAL A 57 -4.11 1.79 0.04
N ILE A 58 -3.75 0.68 -0.62
CA ILE A 58 -4.54 -0.55 -0.58
C ILE A 58 -4.58 -1.12 0.85
N SER A 59 -3.47 -1.02 1.58
CA SER A 59 -3.39 -1.46 2.96
C SER A 59 -4.26 -0.60 3.90
N ALA A 60 -4.29 0.71 3.67
CA ALA A 60 -5.15 1.62 4.43
C ALA A 60 -6.64 1.31 4.20
N ILE A 61 -7.03 1.04 2.96
CA ILE A 61 -8.40 0.66 2.61
C ILE A 61 -8.77 -0.63 3.33
N LEU A 62 -7.91 -1.64 3.28
CA LEU A 62 -8.17 -2.92 3.93
C LEU A 62 -8.21 -2.79 5.44
N SER A 63 -7.30 -2.03 6.04
CA SER A 63 -7.27 -1.73 7.48
C SER A 63 -8.61 -1.15 7.95
N SER A 64 -9.12 -0.17 7.20
CA SER A 64 -10.42 0.44 7.50
C SER A 64 -11.56 -0.58 7.38
N SER A 65 -11.54 -1.40 6.33
CA SER A 65 -12.58 -2.40 6.10
C SER A 65 -12.61 -3.50 7.17
N LEU A 66 -11.43 -3.92 7.65
CA LEU A 66 -11.28 -4.93 8.68
C LEU A 66 -11.38 -4.36 10.11
N ASP A 67 -11.33 -3.05 10.23
CA ASP A 67 -11.22 -2.36 11.53
C ASP A 67 -10.02 -2.85 12.34
N ILE A 68 -8.89 -3.05 11.66
CA ILE A 68 -7.62 -3.44 12.25
C ILE A 68 -6.56 -2.38 11.91
N ALA A 69 -6.01 -1.73 12.91
CA ALA A 69 -5.01 -0.68 12.70
C ALA A 69 -3.70 -1.27 12.19
N VAL A 70 -3.05 -0.54 11.28
CA VAL A 70 -1.67 -0.84 10.87
C VAL A 70 -0.73 -0.40 11.99
N ASP A 71 0.26 -1.25 12.30
CA ASP A 71 1.28 -0.94 13.30
C ASP A 71 2.02 0.34 12.91
N ARG A 72 2.14 1.27 13.85
CA ARG A 72 2.78 2.59 13.62
C ARG A 72 4.27 2.49 13.35
N THR A 73 4.90 1.38 13.71
CA THR A 73 6.34 1.16 13.52
C THR A 73 6.67 0.61 12.13
N VAL A 74 5.65 0.29 11.34
CA VAL A 74 5.79 -0.31 10.00
C VAL A 74 5.39 0.70 8.94
N CYS A 75 6.24 0.86 7.94
CA CYS A 75 5.88 1.59 6.71
C CYS A 75 6.05 0.67 5.51
N MET A 76 5.70 1.17 4.34
CA MET A 76 5.71 0.33 3.15
C MET A 76 5.83 1.16 1.88
N THR A 77 6.32 0.52 0.82
CA THR A 77 6.32 1.08 -0.52
C THR A 77 6.15 -0.05 -1.53
N GLY A 78 5.46 0.22 -2.63
CA GLY A 78 5.26 -0.75 -3.70
C GLY A 78 4.20 -0.28 -4.67
N GLU A 79 4.42 -0.51 -5.95
CA GLU A 79 3.41 -0.34 -6.96
C GLU A 79 2.63 -1.64 -7.08
N VAL A 80 1.30 -1.56 -7.14
CA VAL A 80 0.43 -2.73 -7.21
C VAL A 80 -0.09 -2.92 -8.63
N GLY A 81 0.10 -4.11 -9.17
CA GLY A 81 -0.45 -4.50 -10.47
C GLY A 81 -1.79 -5.18 -10.36
N LEU A 82 -2.48 -5.32 -11.50
CA LEU A 82 -3.84 -5.88 -11.58
C LEU A 82 -3.95 -7.33 -11.09
N SER A 83 -2.84 -8.07 -11.14
CA SER A 83 -2.82 -9.45 -10.65
C SER A 83 -2.50 -9.57 -9.17
N GLY A 84 -2.37 -8.44 -8.47
CA GLY A 84 -1.98 -8.41 -7.07
C GLY A 84 -0.47 -8.49 -6.85
N GLU A 85 0.31 -8.43 -7.93
CA GLU A 85 1.76 -8.41 -7.82
C GLU A 85 2.26 -7.05 -7.31
N ILE A 86 3.36 -7.08 -6.57
CA ILE A 86 4.01 -5.87 -6.10
C ILE A 86 5.23 -5.59 -6.96
N ARG A 87 5.19 -4.49 -7.68
CA ARG A 87 6.22 -4.09 -8.62
C ARG A 87 7.28 -3.23 -7.95
N PRO A 88 8.53 -3.27 -8.45
CA PRO A 88 9.59 -2.45 -7.90
C PRO A 88 9.28 -0.95 -8.04
N VAL A 89 9.85 -0.17 -7.15
CA VAL A 89 9.71 1.28 -7.14
C VAL A 89 11.04 1.95 -7.42
N SER A 90 10.99 3.19 -7.88
CA SER A 90 12.19 3.99 -8.06
C SER A 90 12.72 4.47 -6.71
N ARG A 91 14.01 4.74 -6.64
CA ARG A 91 14.68 5.35 -5.48
C ARG A 91 14.46 4.57 -4.18
N ILE A 92 14.56 3.26 -4.25
CA ILE A 92 14.30 2.40 -3.08
C ILE A 92 15.25 2.72 -1.92
N GLU A 93 16.52 3.01 -2.18
CA GLU A 93 17.49 3.32 -1.13
C GLU A 93 17.09 4.57 -0.36
N GLN A 94 16.64 5.61 -1.08
CA GLN A 94 16.20 6.86 -0.46
C GLN A 94 14.94 6.68 0.36
N ARG A 95 13.98 5.87 -0.12
CA ARG A 95 12.76 5.54 0.62
C ARG A 95 13.08 4.81 1.92
N ILE A 96 13.98 3.84 1.87
CA ILE A 96 14.40 3.09 3.05
C ILE A 96 15.14 4.00 4.04
N ALA A 97 16.09 4.79 3.54
CA ALA A 97 16.89 5.69 4.39
C ALA A 97 15.99 6.72 5.09
N GLU A 98 15.03 7.29 4.36
CA GLU A 98 14.09 8.25 4.94
C GLU A 98 13.20 7.61 5.99
N SER A 99 12.73 6.39 5.74
CA SER A 99 11.91 5.65 6.68
C SER A 99 12.67 5.35 7.99
N ALA A 100 13.94 4.95 7.87
CA ALA A 100 14.80 4.74 9.04
C ALA A 100 14.99 6.03 9.81
N LYS A 101 15.23 7.13 9.11
CA LYS A 101 15.42 8.46 9.72
C LYS A 101 14.17 8.93 10.45
N LEU A 102 13.00 8.62 9.94
CA LEU A 102 11.71 8.96 10.58
C LEU A 102 11.37 8.08 11.77
N GLY A 103 12.16 7.05 12.05
CA GLY A 103 12.00 6.21 13.23
C GLY A 103 11.20 4.94 13.02
N PHE A 104 10.86 4.59 11.78
CA PHE A 104 10.21 3.32 11.52
C PHE A 104 11.15 2.15 11.81
N GLU A 105 10.62 1.08 12.35
CA GLU A 105 11.39 -0.11 12.71
C GLU A 105 11.46 -1.14 11.59
N ARG A 106 10.42 -1.19 10.74
CA ARG A 106 10.31 -2.13 9.63
C ARG A 106 9.73 -1.45 8.41
N ILE A 107 10.16 -1.88 7.23
CA ILE A 107 9.61 -1.41 5.97
C ILE A 107 9.32 -2.60 5.05
N ILE A 108 8.10 -2.65 4.53
CA ILE A 108 7.70 -3.62 3.52
C ILE A 108 8.10 -3.05 2.16
N ILE A 109 8.85 -3.82 1.38
CA ILE A 109 9.37 -3.39 0.08
C ILE A 109 9.14 -4.46 -0.98
N PRO A 110 9.14 -4.10 -2.27
CA PRO A 110 9.06 -5.09 -3.32
C PRO A 110 10.31 -5.99 -3.33
N GLN A 111 10.10 -7.30 -3.44
CA GLN A 111 11.20 -8.27 -3.52
C GLN A 111 12.18 -7.92 -4.65
N ASN A 112 11.67 -7.48 -5.78
CA ASN A 112 12.50 -7.16 -6.94
C ASN A 112 13.37 -5.91 -6.75
N ASN A 113 13.15 -5.13 -5.71
CA ASN A 113 14.04 -4.04 -5.35
C ASN A 113 15.28 -4.50 -4.57
N MET A 114 15.28 -5.74 -4.06
CA MET A 114 16.40 -6.23 -3.26
C MET A 114 17.70 -6.30 -4.04
N HIS A 115 17.64 -6.51 -5.34
CA HIS A 115 18.83 -6.57 -6.21
C HIS A 115 19.73 -5.34 -6.13
N GLY A 116 19.11 -4.16 -6.00
CA GLY A 116 19.84 -2.89 -5.96
C GLY A 116 20.45 -2.56 -4.60
N LEU A 117 20.13 -3.33 -3.57
CA LEU A 117 20.52 -2.99 -2.20
C LEU A 117 21.86 -3.60 -1.78
N LYS A 118 22.31 -4.67 -2.42
CA LYS A 118 23.66 -5.28 -2.30
C LYS A 118 24.15 -5.40 -0.86
N ASN A 119 23.35 -5.99 0.02
CA ASN A 119 23.70 -6.23 1.43
C ASN A 119 23.95 -4.94 2.24
N ARG A 120 23.48 -3.80 1.78
CA ARG A 120 23.58 -2.56 2.57
C ARG A 120 22.70 -2.64 3.81
N LYS A 121 23.20 -2.07 4.92
CA LYS A 121 22.44 -1.97 6.16
C LYS A 121 21.91 -0.54 6.32
N PHE A 122 20.62 -0.43 6.62
CA PHE A 122 19.94 0.87 6.71
C PHE A 122 19.48 1.22 8.13
N GLY A 123 19.68 0.33 9.10
CA GLY A 123 19.19 0.56 10.46
C GLY A 123 17.69 0.35 10.61
N ILE A 124 17.06 -0.32 9.66
CA ILE A 124 15.64 -0.68 9.64
C ILE A 124 15.51 -2.06 9.04
N ASP A 125 14.58 -2.86 9.54
CA ASP A 125 14.35 -4.20 9.01
C ASP A 125 13.58 -4.15 7.71
N LEU A 126 14.10 -4.84 6.69
CA LEU A 126 13.48 -4.92 5.38
C LEU A 126 12.61 -6.18 5.30
N ILE A 127 11.36 -6.01 4.85
CA ILE A 127 10.42 -7.11 4.64
C ILE A 127 10.07 -7.16 3.15
N PRO A 128 10.79 -7.98 2.36
CA PRO A 128 10.50 -8.06 0.92
C PRO A 128 9.27 -8.92 0.67
N VAL A 129 8.42 -8.46 -0.23
CA VAL A 129 7.19 -9.16 -0.61
C VAL A 129 7.03 -9.14 -2.13
N THR A 130 6.33 -10.14 -2.67
CA THR A 130 6.05 -10.24 -4.11
C THR A 130 4.60 -9.98 -4.44
N ARG A 131 3.68 -10.15 -3.48
CA ARG A 131 2.24 -10.01 -3.69
C ARG A 131 1.58 -9.28 -2.53
N VAL A 132 0.41 -8.67 -2.81
CA VAL A 132 -0.33 -7.92 -1.79
C VAL A 132 -0.78 -8.80 -0.62
N ASP A 133 -1.14 -10.06 -0.86
CA ASP A 133 -1.52 -10.97 0.22
C ASP A 133 -0.38 -11.24 1.20
N GLU A 134 0.86 -11.31 0.72
CA GLU A 134 2.02 -11.42 1.60
C GLU A 134 2.17 -10.18 2.50
N ALA A 135 2.00 -8.99 1.93
CA ALA A 135 2.06 -7.75 2.69
C ALA A 135 0.95 -7.71 3.75
N PHE A 136 -0.27 -8.11 3.38
CA PHE A 136 -1.40 -8.12 4.31
C PHE A 136 -1.18 -9.10 5.46
N LYS A 137 -0.55 -10.23 5.19
CA LYS A 137 -0.17 -11.19 6.23
C LYS A 137 0.78 -10.58 7.25
N GLN A 138 1.73 -9.80 6.79
CA GLN A 138 2.66 -9.07 7.68
C GLN A 138 1.94 -8.00 8.52
N LEU A 139 0.92 -7.36 7.95
CA LEU A 139 0.24 -6.23 8.60
C LEU A 139 -0.91 -6.68 9.51
N PHE A 140 -1.63 -7.71 9.12
CA PHE A 140 -2.90 -8.07 9.76
C PHE A 140 -2.91 -9.51 10.32
N GLY A 141 -1.89 -10.27 10.09
CA GLY A 141 -1.79 -11.65 10.57
C GLY A 141 -2.40 -12.64 9.58
#